data_6a848392bd390829983936c972fd4726
#
_entry.id   6a848392bd390829983936c972fd4726
#
_cell.length_a   1.000
_cell.length_b   1.000
_cell.length_c   1.000
_cell.angle_alpha   90.00
_cell.angle_beta   90.00
_cell.angle_gamma   90.00
#
_symmetry.space_group_name_H-M   'P 1'
#
loop_
_entity.id
_entity.type
_entity.pdbx_description
1 polymer ?
#
loop_
_entity_poly.entity_id
_entity_poly.type
_entity_poly.pdbx_seq_one_letter_code
_entity_poly.pdbx_strand_id
1 'polypeptide(L)'
;MGGFLREMKRRDRYGKGYSYWVAVKSYRDKKTGKVRHKVLQTFGRLTEKEAENLRAFWQLKELGKDALVTTWEEIEVGASYEYLSIQILHRIFRLLELDKIFSCDRSVMVDWVDIAEILIINRALCPNSDYKVSSWYPTTILPQLLNVSSLLVNATRIYRCLDEIYKMEEQIQQHLFKKIPALGFDNFSLIFYDITSTYFEGYKCGLERFGLSRDHRKDRPQVLLALAVSKEGFPFFWRVLRGDIHDSSTVKEMVSTLRAKFKVKNVCLVMDKGMVNKDNLKTIEKEDKGNIFYLVTIPKTSFRKLASFPHKILSLLADRLEKEMEGKAAEEIDYKKIMEEVPYFTYHSKRAYYHILEEKEEGSRYILCFNPEKFVEERRQRAEKIRSVEERFREWNKELLSAKKARSKERIEKEVFAYLEKRKAQGLFSTRVIKRKSDKKLQIKWKINTEKLDLLKRTDGCYCIKTNLPEETGITAEFLVSSYRQRRKVEVAFSYLKGFVDIRPLYHHKEERVKAHITVCILAYLLQVVVEHLLKKAGYHISFQEFITQLLPRRAVELEIKRIKKKEIHSPYIPDEIKKIVLAVAPDLFT
;
A
#
# COMPACT_ATOMS: atom_id res chain seq x y z
N MET A 1 24.33 -42.88 -26.67
CA MET A 1 25.42 -43.79 -27.04
C MET A 1 26.39 -43.83 -25.86
N GLY A 2 26.38 -44.90 -25.04
CA GLY A 2 27.25 -44.95 -23.86
C GLY A 2 28.72 -45.26 -24.27
N GLY A 3 29.59 -44.33 -24.00
CA GLY A 3 31.03 -44.47 -24.16
C GLY A 3 31.75 -43.65 -23.09
N PHE A 4 33.00 -43.95 -22.79
CA PHE A 4 33.81 -43.21 -21.83
C PHE A 4 35.20 -42.93 -22.37
N LEU A 5 35.85 -41.89 -21.82
CA LEU A 5 37.21 -41.55 -22.16
C LEU A 5 38.21 -42.43 -21.40
N ARG A 6 39.18 -42.95 -22.11
CA ARG A 6 40.24 -43.80 -21.58
C ARG A 6 41.60 -43.32 -22.02
N GLU A 7 42.53 -43.26 -21.08
CA GLU A 7 43.94 -43.08 -21.35
C GLU A 7 44.55 -44.41 -21.80
N MET A 8 45.26 -44.37 -22.91
CA MET A 8 45.99 -45.50 -23.43
C MET A 8 47.49 -45.19 -23.44
N LYS A 9 48.27 -46.04 -22.81
CA LYS A 9 49.73 -45.92 -22.76
C LYS A 9 50.38 -46.79 -23.84
N ARG A 10 51.29 -46.21 -24.61
CA ARG A 10 52.07 -46.88 -25.61
C ARG A 10 53.52 -46.45 -25.52
N ARG A 11 54.40 -47.22 -26.17
CA ARG A 11 55.80 -46.85 -26.35
C ARG A 11 56.01 -46.53 -27.83
N ASP A 12 56.84 -45.54 -28.12
CA ASP A 12 57.22 -45.17 -29.46
C ASP A 12 58.31 -46.15 -29.98
N ARG A 13 58.74 -45.98 -31.24
CA ARG A 13 59.80 -46.83 -31.88
C ARG A 13 61.15 -46.71 -31.17
N TYR A 14 61.35 -45.72 -30.31
CA TYR A 14 62.56 -45.51 -29.51
C TYR A 14 62.40 -45.99 -28.07
N GLY A 15 61.28 -46.66 -27.70
CA GLY A 15 61.05 -47.19 -26.39
C GLY A 15 60.48 -46.15 -25.37
N LYS A 16 60.32 -44.88 -25.76
CA LYS A 16 59.81 -43.83 -24.90
C LYS A 16 58.32 -43.98 -24.76
N GLY A 17 57.87 -44.05 -23.50
CA GLY A 17 56.45 -44.12 -23.17
C GLY A 17 55.70 -42.80 -23.45
N TYR A 18 54.53 -42.92 -24.01
CA TYR A 18 53.61 -41.81 -24.19
C TYR A 18 52.15 -42.23 -23.92
N SER A 19 51.33 -41.32 -23.50
CA SER A 19 49.89 -41.55 -23.34
C SER A 19 49.12 -40.81 -24.42
N TYR A 20 48.02 -41.42 -24.84
CA TYR A 20 47.03 -40.80 -25.71
C TYR A 20 45.62 -41.15 -25.26
N TRP A 21 44.65 -40.31 -25.58
CA TRP A 21 43.29 -40.43 -25.16
C TRP A 21 42.38 -40.91 -26.26
N VAL A 22 41.45 -41.84 -25.90
CA VAL A 22 40.47 -42.41 -26.82
C VAL A 22 39.09 -42.44 -26.16
N ALA A 23 38.04 -42.17 -26.93
CA ALA A 23 36.68 -42.51 -26.53
C ALA A 23 36.41 -43.99 -26.88
N VAL A 24 35.93 -44.73 -25.89
CA VAL A 24 35.66 -46.17 -26.07
C VAL A 24 34.25 -46.49 -25.60
N LYS A 25 33.63 -47.47 -26.27
CA LYS A 25 32.36 -48.07 -25.87
C LYS A 25 32.58 -49.50 -25.43
N SER A 26 32.13 -49.86 -24.24
CA SER A 26 32.18 -51.24 -23.76
C SER A 26 31.09 -52.08 -24.42
N TYR A 27 31.44 -53.29 -24.80
CA TYR A 27 30.50 -54.29 -25.26
C TYR A 27 30.92 -55.67 -24.74
N ARG A 28 29.97 -56.57 -24.57
CA ARG A 28 30.28 -57.96 -24.25
C ARG A 28 30.49 -58.75 -25.55
N ASP A 29 31.61 -59.34 -25.66
CA ASP A 29 31.94 -60.25 -26.78
C ASP A 29 31.02 -61.48 -26.69
N LYS A 30 30.21 -61.69 -27.72
CA LYS A 30 29.18 -62.74 -27.75
C LYS A 30 29.79 -64.18 -27.70
N LYS A 31 31.05 -64.35 -28.08
CA LYS A 31 31.73 -65.69 -28.12
C LYS A 31 32.44 -65.99 -26.82
N THR A 32 33.02 -64.99 -26.18
CA THR A 32 33.84 -65.19 -24.96
C THR A 32 33.23 -64.70 -23.67
N GLY A 33 32.10 -64.02 -23.73
CA GLY A 33 31.43 -63.39 -22.59
C GLY A 33 32.20 -62.23 -21.92
N LYS A 34 33.45 -61.96 -22.42
CA LYS A 34 34.32 -60.94 -21.83
C LYS A 34 33.94 -59.54 -22.29
N VAL A 35 34.10 -58.54 -21.40
CA VAL A 35 33.92 -57.13 -21.74
C VAL A 35 35.08 -56.66 -22.59
N ARG A 36 34.78 -56.16 -23.77
CA ARG A 36 35.74 -55.55 -24.71
C ARG A 36 35.38 -54.10 -24.95
N HIS A 37 36.35 -53.31 -25.40
CA HIS A 37 36.19 -51.89 -25.71
C HIS A 37 36.39 -51.65 -27.21
N LYS A 38 35.37 -51.03 -27.83
CA LYS A 38 35.47 -50.52 -29.21
C LYS A 38 35.85 -49.05 -29.15
N VAL A 39 36.96 -48.69 -29.82
CA VAL A 39 37.36 -47.30 -29.96
C VAL A 39 36.36 -46.59 -30.87
N LEU A 40 35.79 -45.49 -30.37
CA LEU A 40 34.89 -44.64 -31.12
C LEU A 40 35.62 -43.49 -31.79
N GLN A 41 36.60 -42.92 -31.07
CA GLN A 41 37.39 -41.78 -31.55
C GLN A 41 38.73 -41.71 -30.82
N THR A 42 39.77 -41.26 -31.51
CA THR A 42 41.11 -41.02 -30.96
C THR A 42 41.37 -39.51 -30.93
N PHE A 43 41.75 -38.98 -29.76
CA PHE A 43 42.03 -37.56 -29.56
C PHE A 43 43.53 -37.22 -29.55
N GLY A 44 44.39 -38.21 -29.55
CA GLY A 44 45.83 -37.99 -29.55
C GLY A 44 46.41 -37.73 -28.15
N ARG A 45 47.54 -37.03 -28.11
CA ARG A 45 48.18 -36.61 -26.86
C ARG A 45 47.49 -35.37 -26.34
N LEU A 46 47.04 -35.40 -25.10
CA LEU A 46 46.40 -34.29 -24.43
C LEU A 46 47.18 -33.97 -23.14
N THR A 47 47.24 -32.72 -22.78
CA THR A 47 47.63 -32.28 -21.43
C THR A 47 46.59 -32.75 -20.44
N GLU A 48 46.92 -32.76 -19.16
CA GLU A 48 46.01 -33.18 -18.09
C GLU A 48 44.72 -32.33 -18.07
N LYS A 49 44.86 -31.02 -18.24
CA LYS A 49 43.76 -30.07 -18.33
C LYS A 49 42.85 -30.26 -19.54
N GLU A 50 43.44 -30.57 -20.70
CA GLU A 50 42.68 -30.90 -21.92
C GLU A 50 41.89 -32.20 -21.75
N ALA A 51 42.51 -33.20 -21.10
CA ALA A 51 41.86 -34.47 -20.83
C ALA A 51 40.69 -34.34 -19.82
N GLU A 52 40.82 -33.49 -18.80
CA GLU A 52 39.72 -33.16 -17.87
C GLU A 52 38.57 -32.47 -18.57
N ASN A 53 38.84 -31.44 -19.37
CA ASN A 53 37.83 -30.74 -20.15
C ASN A 53 37.10 -31.68 -21.13
N LEU A 54 37.83 -32.57 -21.78
CA LEU A 54 37.26 -33.54 -22.70
C LEU A 54 36.40 -34.59 -21.97
N ARG A 55 36.77 -35.00 -20.74
CA ARG A 55 35.96 -35.89 -19.90
C ARG A 55 34.63 -35.21 -19.52
N ALA A 56 34.68 -33.97 -19.06
CA ALA A 56 33.48 -33.20 -18.71
C ALA A 56 32.55 -33.04 -19.93
N PHE A 57 33.10 -32.67 -21.09
CA PHE A 57 32.33 -32.58 -22.33
C PHE A 57 31.66 -33.91 -22.70
N TRP A 58 32.43 -35.02 -22.60
CA TRP A 58 31.90 -36.35 -22.94
C TRP A 58 30.79 -36.80 -22.02
N GLN A 59 30.91 -36.55 -20.72
CA GLN A 59 29.87 -36.83 -19.73
C GLN A 59 28.57 -36.06 -20.03
N LEU A 60 28.67 -34.76 -20.38
CA LEU A 60 27.50 -33.94 -20.73
C LEU A 60 26.82 -34.45 -22.01
N LYS A 61 27.61 -34.88 -23.01
CA LYS A 61 27.10 -35.46 -24.25
C LYS A 61 26.38 -36.79 -24.00
N GLU A 62 26.88 -37.64 -23.10
CA GLU A 62 26.19 -38.87 -22.70
C GLU A 62 24.86 -38.62 -22.00
N LEU A 63 24.75 -37.53 -21.25
CA LEU A 63 23.50 -37.09 -20.62
C LEU A 63 22.52 -36.43 -21.61
N GLY A 64 22.86 -36.42 -22.93
CA GLY A 64 22.03 -35.80 -23.95
C GLY A 64 21.98 -34.28 -23.88
N LYS A 65 22.91 -33.65 -23.16
CA LYS A 65 22.99 -32.19 -23.02
C LYS A 65 23.93 -31.64 -24.11
N ASP A 66 23.49 -30.51 -24.70
CA ASP A 66 24.39 -29.72 -25.53
C ASP A 66 25.47 -29.10 -24.67
N ALA A 67 26.72 -29.33 -25.03
CA ALA A 67 27.87 -28.82 -24.31
C ALA A 67 28.83 -28.12 -25.25
N LEU A 68 29.33 -26.98 -24.85
CA LEU A 68 30.39 -26.23 -25.52
C LEU A 68 31.57 -26.08 -24.56
N VAL A 69 32.77 -26.39 -25.04
CA VAL A 69 34.01 -26.13 -24.30
C VAL A 69 34.59 -24.80 -24.81
N THR A 70 34.75 -23.86 -23.89
CA THR A 70 35.29 -22.51 -24.17
C THR A 70 36.24 -22.08 -23.06
N THR A 71 37.05 -21.06 -23.28
CA THR A 71 37.92 -20.45 -22.27
C THR A 71 37.23 -19.24 -21.66
N TRP A 72 37.68 -18.83 -20.49
CA TRP A 72 37.12 -17.63 -19.82
C TRP A 72 37.33 -16.36 -20.65
N GLU A 73 38.40 -16.27 -21.44
CA GLU A 73 38.70 -15.15 -22.33
C GLU A 73 37.71 -15.03 -23.51
N GLU A 74 37.05 -16.12 -23.85
CA GLU A 74 36.04 -16.17 -24.93
C GLU A 74 34.64 -15.80 -24.44
N ILE A 75 34.42 -15.72 -23.13
CA ILE A 75 33.12 -15.36 -22.53
C ILE A 75 33.10 -13.85 -22.23
N GLU A 76 32.20 -13.14 -22.86
CA GLU A 76 31.87 -11.76 -22.51
C GLU A 76 30.60 -11.69 -21.66
N VAL A 77 30.66 -10.87 -20.61
CA VAL A 77 29.49 -10.55 -19.77
C VAL A 77 28.84 -9.30 -20.36
N GLY A 78 27.66 -9.48 -20.92
CA GLY A 78 26.88 -8.41 -21.52
C GLY A 78 25.98 -7.69 -20.51
N ALA A 79 24.73 -7.44 -20.93
CA ALA A 79 23.75 -6.72 -20.10
C ALA A 79 23.31 -7.53 -18.88
N SER A 80 22.93 -6.81 -17.83
CA SER A 80 22.35 -7.37 -16.60
C SER A 80 20.90 -6.93 -16.49
N TYR A 81 19.98 -7.88 -16.27
CA TYR A 81 18.55 -7.66 -16.28
C TYR A 81 17.95 -7.86 -14.89
N GLU A 82 17.04 -6.99 -14.50
CA GLU A 82 16.17 -7.24 -13.33
C GLU A 82 15.35 -8.50 -13.60
N TYR A 83 15.43 -9.49 -12.70
CA TYR A 83 14.96 -10.84 -12.99
C TYR A 83 13.90 -11.34 -12.01
N LEU A 84 14.29 -11.63 -10.76
CA LEU A 84 13.45 -12.41 -9.86
C LEU A 84 12.21 -11.63 -9.40
N SER A 85 12.34 -10.34 -9.11
CA SER A 85 11.22 -9.44 -8.80
C SER A 85 10.20 -9.36 -9.95
N ILE A 86 10.69 -9.27 -11.17
CA ILE A 86 9.88 -9.25 -12.39
C ILE A 86 9.11 -10.57 -12.56
N GLN A 87 9.80 -11.70 -12.45
CA GLN A 87 9.20 -13.03 -12.57
C GLN A 87 8.03 -13.24 -11.61
N ILE A 88 8.19 -12.79 -10.36
CA ILE A 88 7.16 -12.89 -9.34
C ILE A 88 5.96 -12.03 -9.69
N LEU A 89 6.17 -10.75 -10.00
CA LEU A 89 5.04 -9.85 -10.30
C LEU A 89 4.32 -10.24 -11.60
N HIS A 90 5.03 -10.75 -12.61
CA HIS A 90 4.42 -11.34 -13.78
C HIS A 90 3.47 -12.49 -13.40
N ARG A 91 3.89 -13.40 -12.50
CA ARG A 91 3.01 -14.48 -12.03
C ARG A 91 1.82 -13.99 -11.23
N ILE A 92 2.00 -12.99 -10.37
CA ILE A 92 0.89 -12.39 -9.62
C ILE A 92 -0.11 -11.71 -10.57
N PHE A 93 0.36 -11.03 -11.61
CA PHE A 93 -0.48 -10.44 -12.64
C PHE A 93 -1.35 -11.52 -13.32
N ARG A 94 -0.74 -12.68 -13.67
CA ARG A 94 -1.45 -13.84 -14.25
C ARG A 94 -2.37 -14.54 -13.25
N LEU A 95 -1.97 -14.68 -11.99
CA LEU A 95 -2.79 -15.25 -10.92
C LEU A 95 -4.10 -14.46 -10.74
N LEU A 96 -4.01 -13.14 -10.82
CA LEU A 96 -5.17 -12.23 -10.78
C LEU A 96 -5.97 -12.24 -12.09
N GLU A 97 -5.52 -12.94 -13.14
CA GLU A 97 -6.15 -12.97 -14.47
C GLU A 97 -6.36 -11.57 -15.08
N LEU A 98 -5.46 -10.65 -14.79
CA LEU A 98 -5.52 -9.30 -15.38
C LEU A 98 -5.27 -9.34 -16.90
N ASP A 99 -4.53 -10.33 -17.37
CA ASP A 99 -4.33 -10.61 -18.80
C ASP A 99 -5.64 -10.84 -19.55
N LYS A 100 -6.63 -11.46 -18.91
CA LYS A 100 -7.93 -11.73 -19.54
C LYS A 100 -8.79 -10.48 -19.72
N ILE A 101 -8.54 -9.43 -18.92
CA ILE A 101 -9.30 -8.19 -19.00
C ILE A 101 -8.75 -7.29 -20.10
N PHE A 102 -7.43 -7.20 -20.21
CA PHE A 102 -6.75 -6.29 -21.14
C PHE A 102 -6.59 -6.88 -22.54
N SER A 103 -6.91 -8.16 -22.76
CA SER A 103 -6.81 -8.78 -24.08
C SER A 103 -7.73 -8.08 -25.10
N CYS A 104 -7.24 -7.91 -26.30
CA CYS A 104 -7.95 -7.26 -27.39
C CYS A 104 -8.07 -8.21 -28.59
N ASP A 105 -9.28 -8.40 -29.12
CA ASP A 105 -9.58 -9.19 -30.32
C ASP A 105 -9.06 -8.55 -31.63
N ARG A 106 -8.45 -7.37 -31.54
CA ARG A 106 -7.91 -6.67 -32.70
C ARG A 106 -6.50 -7.11 -33.02
N SER A 107 -6.20 -7.27 -34.29
CA SER A 107 -4.83 -7.46 -34.81
C SER A 107 -3.98 -6.21 -34.56
N VAL A 108 -3.44 -6.06 -33.36
CA VAL A 108 -2.49 -4.99 -33.01
C VAL A 108 -1.07 -5.56 -32.98
N MET A 109 -0.09 -4.72 -33.32
CA MET A 109 1.33 -5.13 -33.35
C MET A 109 1.87 -5.52 -31.96
N VAL A 110 1.31 -4.96 -30.86
CA VAL A 110 1.60 -5.29 -29.47
C VAL A 110 0.26 -5.25 -28.74
N ASP A 111 -0.03 -6.29 -27.98
CA ASP A 111 -1.28 -6.37 -27.23
C ASP A 111 -1.32 -5.31 -26.09
N TRP A 112 -2.51 -4.82 -25.79
CA TRP A 112 -2.71 -3.88 -24.68
C TRP A 112 -2.39 -4.53 -23.33
N VAL A 113 -2.56 -5.85 -23.19
CA VAL A 113 -2.20 -6.60 -22.01
C VAL A 113 -0.72 -6.46 -21.67
N ASP A 114 0.16 -6.56 -22.69
CA ASP A 114 1.61 -6.48 -22.49
C ASP A 114 2.03 -5.08 -22.01
N ILE A 115 1.47 -4.03 -22.64
CA ILE A 115 1.77 -2.65 -22.23
C ILE A 115 1.19 -2.35 -20.83
N ALA A 116 -0.02 -2.84 -20.52
CA ALA A 116 -0.62 -2.67 -19.20
C ALA A 116 0.21 -3.38 -18.12
N GLU A 117 0.66 -4.60 -18.38
CA GLU A 117 1.53 -5.35 -17.48
C GLU A 117 2.86 -4.62 -17.23
N ILE A 118 3.51 -4.14 -18.30
CA ILE A 118 4.75 -3.34 -18.22
C ILE A 118 4.53 -2.11 -17.32
N LEU A 119 3.45 -1.37 -17.52
CA LEU A 119 3.12 -0.17 -16.74
C LEU A 119 2.90 -0.50 -15.26
N ILE A 120 2.12 -1.53 -14.97
CA ILE A 120 1.76 -1.94 -13.60
C ILE A 120 2.99 -2.46 -12.86
N ILE A 121 3.81 -3.31 -13.49
CA ILE A 121 5.03 -3.84 -12.87
C ILE A 121 6.07 -2.72 -12.68
N ASN A 122 6.25 -1.84 -13.67
CA ASN A 122 7.12 -0.68 -13.51
C ASN A 122 6.70 0.17 -12.32
N ARG A 123 5.41 0.47 -12.19
CA ARG A 123 4.88 1.26 -11.09
C ARG A 123 5.05 0.58 -9.73
N ALA A 124 5.04 -0.75 -9.69
CA ALA A 124 5.24 -1.53 -8.47
C ALA A 124 6.70 -1.63 -8.01
N LEU A 125 7.68 -1.57 -8.93
CA LEU A 125 9.09 -1.80 -8.62
C LEU A 125 9.96 -0.55 -8.75
N CYS A 126 9.71 0.25 -9.77
CA CYS A 126 10.54 1.41 -10.12
C CYS A 126 9.65 2.54 -10.63
N PRO A 127 8.84 3.17 -9.73
CA PRO A 127 7.89 4.20 -10.11
C PRO A 127 8.62 5.38 -10.77
N ASN A 128 8.30 5.62 -12.02
CA ASN A 128 8.82 6.70 -12.83
C ASN A 128 7.70 7.36 -13.62
N SER A 129 8.00 8.47 -14.31
CA SER A 129 7.06 9.01 -15.29
C SER A 129 6.80 7.98 -16.41
N ASP A 130 5.58 7.93 -16.91
CA ASP A 130 5.18 6.97 -17.96
C ASP A 130 6.07 7.06 -19.21
N TYR A 131 6.66 8.24 -19.48
CA TYR A 131 7.65 8.43 -20.54
C TYR A 131 8.93 7.60 -20.32
N LYS A 132 9.40 7.48 -19.07
CA LYS A 132 10.63 6.75 -18.72
C LYS A 132 10.47 5.23 -18.70
N VAL A 133 9.26 4.71 -18.78
CA VAL A 133 8.99 3.28 -18.83
C VAL A 133 9.70 2.62 -20.01
N SER A 134 9.74 3.29 -21.18
CA SER A 134 10.46 2.81 -22.35
C SER A 134 11.96 2.61 -22.14
N SER A 135 12.58 3.40 -21.26
CA SER A 135 14.00 3.27 -20.91
C SER A 135 14.25 2.21 -19.84
N TRP A 136 13.29 1.98 -18.95
CA TRP A 136 13.39 0.95 -17.91
C TRP A 136 13.12 -0.45 -18.46
N TYR A 137 12.14 -0.61 -19.33
CA TYR A 137 11.71 -1.91 -19.87
C TYR A 137 12.87 -2.78 -20.38
N PRO A 138 13.83 -2.28 -21.21
CA PRO A 138 14.95 -3.09 -21.70
C PRO A 138 15.97 -3.49 -20.62
N THR A 139 15.90 -2.92 -19.42
CA THR A 139 16.79 -3.29 -18.29
C THR A 139 16.25 -4.45 -17.46
N THR A 140 15.15 -5.03 -17.88
CA THR A 140 14.42 -6.11 -17.21
C THR A 140 14.34 -7.35 -18.09
N ILE A 141 13.87 -8.47 -17.52
CA ILE A 141 13.61 -9.70 -18.27
C ILE A 141 12.24 -9.68 -19.00
N LEU A 142 11.43 -8.62 -18.84
CA LEU A 142 10.11 -8.52 -19.47
C LEU A 142 10.12 -8.65 -20.99
N PRO A 143 11.08 -8.08 -21.75
CA PRO A 143 11.15 -8.27 -23.20
C PRO A 143 11.16 -9.75 -23.61
N GLN A 144 11.84 -10.58 -22.86
CA GLN A 144 11.92 -12.02 -23.08
C GLN A 144 10.65 -12.76 -22.63
N LEU A 145 10.10 -12.37 -21.46
CA LEU A 145 8.88 -12.98 -20.91
C LEU A 145 7.65 -12.72 -21.77
N LEU A 146 7.52 -11.50 -22.27
CA LEU A 146 6.37 -11.07 -23.07
C LEU A 146 6.59 -11.28 -24.58
N ASN A 147 7.81 -11.60 -25.00
CA ASN A 147 8.23 -11.65 -26.41
C ASN A 147 7.92 -10.34 -27.17
N VAL A 148 8.10 -9.19 -26.51
CA VAL A 148 7.85 -7.86 -27.06
C VAL A 148 9.16 -7.10 -27.16
N SER A 149 9.53 -6.69 -28.39
CA SER A 149 10.73 -5.89 -28.61
C SER A 149 10.68 -4.54 -27.91
N SER A 150 11.78 -4.14 -27.28
CA SER A 150 11.91 -2.85 -26.60
C SER A 150 11.64 -1.65 -27.52
N LEU A 151 11.90 -1.78 -28.81
CA LEU A 151 11.59 -0.73 -29.81
C LEU A 151 10.09 -0.48 -29.98
N LEU A 152 9.27 -1.47 -29.61
CA LEU A 152 7.81 -1.37 -29.69
C LEU A 152 7.18 -0.69 -28.46
N VAL A 153 7.91 -0.59 -27.35
CA VAL A 153 7.42 0.07 -26.13
C VAL A 153 7.82 1.55 -26.15
N ASN A 154 6.92 2.40 -26.62
CA ASN A 154 7.17 3.83 -26.77
C ASN A 154 6.03 4.66 -26.17
N ALA A 155 6.27 5.96 -25.98
CA ALA A 155 5.32 6.88 -25.35
C ALA A 155 3.93 6.86 -26.03
N THR A 156 3.86 6.77 -27.36
CA THR A 156 2.58 6.75 -28.07
C THR A 156 1.75 5.53 -27.72
N ARG A 157 2.35 4.34 -27.66
CA ARG A 157 1.65 3.12 -27.25
C ARG A 157 1.27 3.13 -25.78
N ILE A 158 2.15 3.62 -24.92
CA ILE A 158 1.87 3.79 -23.50
C ILE A 158 0.63 4.69 -23.32
N TYR A 159 0.58 5.84 -23.94
CA TYR A 159 -0.57 6.74 -23.81
C TYR A 159 -1.86 6.18 -24.42
N ARG A 160 -1.79 5.40 -25.51
CA ARG A 160 -2.95 4.70 -26.06
C ARG A 160 -3.43 3.59 -25.11
N CYS A 161 -2.52 2.87 -24.49
CA CYS A 161 -2.87 1.89 -23.47
C CYS A 161 -3.57 2.52 -22.26
N LEU A 162 -3.11 3.69 -21.79
CA LEU A 162 -3.82 4.43 -20.75
C LEU A 162 -5.25 4.81 -21.19
N ASP A 163 -5.44 5.22 -22.45
CA ASP A 163 -6.76 5.55 -23.00
C ASP A 163 -7.68 4.29 -23.00
N GLU A 164 -7.14 3.09 -23.23
CA GLU A 164 -7.90 1.82 -23.13
C GLU A 164 -8.14 1.41 -21.68
N ILE A 165 -7.16 1.50 -20.78
CA ILE A 165 -7.32 1.22 -19.35
C ILE A 165 -8.47 2.06 -18.76
N TYR A 166 -8.58 3.33 -19.13
CA TYR A 166 -9.69 4.18 -18.72
C TYR A 166 -11.06 3.61 -19.09
N LYS A 167 -11.21 3.12 -20.33
CA LYS A 167 -12.47 2.54 -20.82
C LYS A 167 -12.84 1.25 -20.05
N MET A 168 -11.83 0.54 -19.57
CA MET A 168 -11.99 -0.76 -18.90
C MET A 168 -12.07 -0.64 -17.38
N GLU A 169 -11.96 0.56 -16.78
CA GLU A 169 -11.92 0.76 -15.32
C GLU A 169 -13.02 0.01 -14.58
N GLU A 170 -14.26 0.08 -15.08
CA GLU A 170 -15.39 -0.62 -14.45
C GLU A 170 -15.28 -2.15 -14.56
N GLN A 171 -14.83 -2.65 -15.69
CA GLN A 171 -14.63 -4.09 -15.91
C GLN A 171 -13.51 -4.62 -15.00
N ILE A 172 -12.44 -3.85 -14.85
CA ILE A 172 -11.33 -4.18 -13.93
C ILE A 172 -11.88 -4.31 -12.49
N GLN A 173 -12.64 -3.31 -12.02
CA GLN A 173 -13.22 -3.32 -10.67
C GLN A 173 -14.16 -4.53 -10.46
N GLN A 174 -15.03 -4.82 -11.42
CA GLN A 174 -15.95 -5.98 -11.36
C GLN A 174 -15.18 -7.30 -11.36
N HIS A 175 -14.13 -7.40 -12.16
CA HIS A 175 -13.27 -8.59 -12.20
C HIS A 175 -12.59 -8.81 -10.85
N LEU A 176 -11.96 -7.79 -10.29
CA LEU A 176 -11.28 -7.89 -8.98
C LEU A 176 -12.24 -8.29 -7.86
N PHE A 177 -13.43 -7.71 -7.86
CA PHE A 177 -14.47 -8.05 -6.88
C PHE A 177 -14.88 -9.54 -6.92
N LYS A 178 -14.86 -10.17 -8.10
CA LYS A 178 -15.14 -11.60 -8.27
C LYS A 178 -13.89 -12.46 -8.03
N LYS A 179 -12.74 -12.03 -8.54
CA LYS A 179 -11.52 -12.84 -8.57
C LYS A 179 -10.89 -12.99 -7.19
N ILE A 180 -10.84 -11.92 -6.39
CA ILE A 180 -10.24 -11.95 -5.04
C ILE A 180 -10.91 -12.99 -4.14
N PRO A 181 -12.25 -13.05 -4.02
CA PRO A 181 -12.93 -14.12 -3.28
C PRO A 181 -12.72 -15.51 -3.88
N ALA A 182 -12.72 -15.63 -5.21
CA ALA A 182 -12.49 -16.91 -5.90
C ALA A 182 -11.10 -17.50 -5.61
N LEU A 183 -10.11 -16.65 -5.33
CA LEU A 183 -8.77 -17.05 -4.87
C LEU A 183 -8.71 -17.35 -3.36
N GLY A 184 -9.80 -17.14 -2.62
CA GLY A 184 -9.86 -17.32 -1.17
C GLY A 184 -9.03 -16.29 -0.40
N PHE A 185 -8.78 -15.11 -0.96
CA PHE A 185 -8.01 -14.05 -0.33
C PHE A 185 -8.86 -13.22 0.63
N ASP A 186 -10.09 -12.90 0.26
CA ASP A 186 -11.05 -12.16 1.08
C ASP A 186 -12.48 -12.43 0.62
N ASN A 187 -13.48 -12.18 1.47
CA ASN A 187 -14.91 -12.34 1.15
C ASN A 187 -15.68 -11.02 1.06
N PHE A 188 -15.00 -9.89 1.19
CA PHE A 188 -15.56 -8.53 1.19
C PHE A 188 -16.72 -8.29 2.18
N SER A 189 -16.79 -9.05 3.26
CA SER A 189 -17.81 -8.84 4.31
C SER A 189 -17.60 -7.51 5.06
N LEU A 190 -16.37 -7.03 5.10
CA LEU A 190 -15.96 -5.76 5.72
C LEU A 190 -15.20 -4.92 4.70
N ILE A 191 -15.71 -3.74 4.41
CA ILE A 191 -15.16 -2.82 3.41
C ILE A 191 -14.77 -1.51 4.09
N PHE A 192 -13.52 -1.11 3.94
CA PHE A 192 -13.03 0.20 4.39
C PHE A 192 -13.06 1.18 3.24
N TYR A 193 -13.77 2.27 3.43
CA TYR A 193 -13.91 3.32 2.43
C TYR A 193 -13.44 4.66 2.98
N ASP A 194 -12.54 5.30 2.27
CA ASP A 194 -12.02 6.62 2.63
C ASP A 194 -11.58 7.40 1.38
N ILE A 195 -11.29 8.70 1.56
CA ILE A 195 -10.91 9.61 0.49
C ILE A 195 -9.57 10.26 0.84
N THR A 196 -8.72 10.37 -0.17
CA THR A 196 -7.49 11.16 -0.07
C THR A 196 -7.39 12.16 -1.22
N SER A 197 -6.45 13.10 -1.15
CA SER A 197 -6.11 13.99 -2.26
C SER A 197 -4.79 13.58 -2.91
N THR A 198 -4.62 13.93 -4.18
CA THR A 198 -3.33 13.93 -4.87
C THR A 198 -3.25 15.18 -5.74
N TYR A 199 -2.05 15.80 -5.85
CA TYR A 199 -1.89 17.10 -6.48
C TYR A 199 -1.27 17.02 -7.88
N PHE A 200 -1.50 18.06 -8.67
CA PHE A 200 -0.93 18.23 -9.99
C PHE A 200 0.33 19.09 -9.99
N GLU A 201 1.22 18.80 -10.93
CA GLU A 201 2.17 19.77 -11.44
C GLU A 201 1.65 20.32 -12.78
N GLY A 202 0.93 21.44 -12.73
CA GLY A 202 0.31 22.08 -13.89
C GLY A 202 -1.13 22.50 -13.62
N TYR A 203 -1.78 23.11 -14.65
CA TYR A 203 -3.11 23.72 -14.54
C TYR A 203 -3.94 23.46 -15.81
N LYS A 204 -3.90 22.26 -16.38
CA LYS A 204 -4.52 21.96 -17.68
C LYS A 204 -5.57 20.85 -17.66
N CYS A 205 -5.78 20.19 -16.52
CA CYS A 205 -6.75 19.10 -16.40
C CYS A 205 -8.12 19.63 -15.93
N GLY A 206 -9.21 19.17 -16.52
CA GLY A 206 -10.56 19.59 -16.14
C GLY A 206 -10.99 19.13 -14.73
N LEU A 207 -10.34 18.09 -14.16
CA LEU A 207 -10.61 17.59 -12.80
C LEU A 207 -9.92 18.40 -11.70
N GLU A 208 -8.89 19.15 -12.04
CA GLU A 208 -8.09 19.88 -11.06
C GLU A 208 -8.86 21.02 -10.42
N ARG A 209 -8.85 21.10 -9.11
CA ARG A 209 -9.43 22.19 -8.32
C ARG A 209 -8.61 22.39 -7.06
N PHE A 210 -8.60 23.62 -6.56
CA PHE A 210 -8.13 23.88 -5.21
C PHE A 210 -9.17 23.41 -4.20
N GLY A 211 -8.72 22.80 -3.10
CA GLY A 211 -9.58 22.26 -2.06
C GLY A 211 -8.81 21.96 -0.78
N LEU A 212 -9.41 21.17 0.10
CA LEU A 212 -8.77 20.73 1.35
C LEU A 212 -7.67 19.71 1.02
N SER A 213 -6.43 20.20 0.91
CA SER A 213 -5.28 19.34 0.59
C SER A 213 -4.88 18.49 1.81
N ARG A 214 -4.98 17.17 1.66
CA ARG A 214 -4.45 16.17 2.62
C ARG A 214 -2.94 15.95 2.47
N ASP A 215 -2.35 16.53 1.41
CA ASP A 215 -0.90 16.52 1.14
C ASP A 215 -0.21 17.79 1.65
N HIS A 216 -0.96 18.68 2.34
CA HIS A 216 -0.48 19.97 2.82
C HIS A 216 0.05 20.92 1.71
N ARG A 217 -0.29 20.65 0.44
CA ARG A 217 0.07 21.42 -0.74
C ARG A 217 -1.09 22.34 -1.15
N LYS A 218 -1.28 23.41 -0.37
CA LYS A 218 -2.30 24.43 -0.66
C LYS A 218 -1.99 25.29 -1.88
N ASP A 219 -0.76 25.24 -2.34
CA ASP A 219 -0.21 25.95 -3.51
C ASP A 219 -0.49 25.21 -4.83
N ARG A 220 -1.02 23.99 -4.78
CA ARG A 220 -1.28 23.14 -5.95
C ARG A 220 -2.74 22.72 -6.05
N PRO A 221 -3.29 22.66 -7.30
CA PRO A 221 -4.59 22.05 -7.51
C PRO A 221 -4.50 20.53 -7.28
N GLN A 222 -5.64 19.94 -6.96
CA GLN A 222 -5.73 18.52 -6.60
C GLN A 222 -6.91 17.83 -7.28
N VAL A 223 -6.88 16.50 -7.27
CA VAL A 223 -8.05 15.62 -7.39
C VAL A 223 -8.22 14.84 -6.09
N LEU A 224 -9.41 14.32 -5.89
CA LEU A 224 -9.69 13.39 -4.80
C LEU A 224 -9.71 11.96 -5.35
N LEU A 225 -9.11 11.06 -4.58
CA LEU A 225 -9.17 9.62 -4.78
C LEU A 225 -10.01 9.01 -3.67
N ALA A 226 -11.19 8.52 -4.02
CA ALA A 226 -12.00 7.67 -3.17
C ALA A 226 -11.61 6.21 -3.40
N LEU A 227 -11.34 5.47 -2.34
CA LEU A 227 -10.84 4.09 -2.40
C LEU A 227 -11.59 3.19 -1.42
N ALA A 228 -12.04 2.04 -1.90
CA ALA A 228 -12.56 0.96 -1.08
C ALA A 228 -11.59 -0.22 -1.09
N VAL A 229 -11.23 -0.67 0.09
CA VAL A 229 -10.38 -1.85 0.30
C VAL A 229 -11.07 -2.87 1.20
N SER A 230 -10.73 -4.13 1.03
CA SER A 230 -11.21 -5.21 1.87
C SER A 230 -10.54 -5.23 3.25
N LYS A 231 -10.97 -6.12 4.13
CA LYS A 231 -10.36 -6.38 5.44
C LYS A 231 -8.86 -6.70 5.34
N GLU A 232 -8.43 -7.40 4.31
CA GLU A 232 -7.02 -7.74 4.09
C GLU A 232 -6.25 -6.65 3.32
N GLY A 233 -6.94 -5.58 2.88
CA GLY A 233 -6.33 -4.44 2.21
C GLY A 233 -6.39 -4.47 0.69
N PHE A 234 -7.08 -5.45 0.08
CA PHE A 234 -7.23 -5.54 -1.37
C PHE A 234 -8.11 -4.43 -1.92
N PRO A 235 -7.60 -3.55 -2.82
CA PRO A 235 -8.41 -2.55 -3.48
C PRO A 235 -9.30 -3.21 -4.54
N PHE A 236 -10.58 -2.84 -4.59
CA PHE A 236 -11.51 -3.36 -5.59
C PHE A 236 -12.43 -2.30 -6.19
N PHE A 237 -12.56 -1.14 -5.55
CA PHE A 237 -13.33 -0.02 -6.06
C PHE A 237 -12.61 1.29 -5.79
N TRP A 238 -12.58 2.16 -6.79
CA TRP A 238 -12.03 3.52 -6.68
C TRP A 238 -12.77 4.48 -7.60
N ARG A 239 -12.69 5.76 -7.25
CA ARG A 239 -13.16 6.88 -8.08
C ARG A 239 -12.18 8.04 -7.97
N VAL A 240 -11.94 8.66 -9.11
CA VAL A 240 -11.19 9.92 -9.20
C VAL A 240 -12.19 11.05 -9.38
N LEU A 241 -12.19 11.99 -8.46
CA LEU A 241 -13.16 13.06 -8.35
C LEU A 241 -12.50 14.42 -8.40
N ARG A 242 -13.27 15.45 -8.76
CA ARG A 242 -12.78 16.83 -8.72
C ARG A 242 -12.29 17.19 -7.32
N GLY A 243 -11.23 18.02 -7.27
CA GLY A 243 -10.55 18.37 -6.03
C GLY A 243 -11.35 19.18 -5.00
N ASP A 244 -12.52 19.72 -5.37
CA ASP A 244 -13.40 20.54 -4.55
C ASP A 244 -14.63 19.81 -3.99
N ILE A 245 -14.78 18.52 -4.28
CA ILE A 245 -15.93 17.72 -3.83
C ILE A 245 -15.84 17.44 -2.32
N HIS A 246 -16.99 17.51 -1.64
CA HIS A 246 -17.08 17.12 -0.23
C HIS A 246 -17.17 15.60 -0.05
N ASP A 247 -16.43 15.05 0.92
CA ASP A 247 -16.34 13.62 1.19
C ASP A 247 -17.71 12.94 1.34
N SER A 248 -18.63 13.58 2.05
CA SER A 248 -19.96 13.04 2.30
C SER A 248 -20.82 12.86 1.04
N SER A 249 -20.57 13.60 -0.03
CA SER A 249 -21.33 13.46 -1.28
C SER A 249 -21.04 12.18 -2.04
N THR A 250 -19.90 11.54 -1.77
CA THR A 250 -19.42 10.34 -2.50
C THR A 250 -20.02 9.02 -1.98
N VAL A 251 -20.53 9.03 -0.76
CA VAL A 251 -21.05 7.81 -0.09
C VAL A 251 -22.27 7.25 -0.82
N LYS A 252 -23.18 8.10 -1.29
CA LYS A 252 -24.38 7.67 -2.02
C LYS A 252 -24.02 6.93 -3.31
N GLU A 253 -23.08 7.47 -4.08
CA GLU A 253 -22.60 6.83 -5.31
C GLU A 253 -21.92 5.49 -5.01
N MET A 254 -21.09 5.45 -3.97
CA MET A 254 -20.45 4.22 -3.51
C MET A 254 -21.49 3.14 -3.18
N VAL A 255 -22.47 3.45 -2.35
CA VAL A 255 -23.55 2.51 -1.94
C VAL A 255 -24.35 2.05 -3.16
N SER A 256 -24.75 2.96 -4.05
CA SER A 256 -25.48 2.60 -5.27
C SER A 256 -24.66 1.69 -6.18
N THR A 257 -23.36 1.91 -6.29
CA THR A 257 -22.44 1.07 -7.08
C THR A 257 -22.29 -0.32 -6.47
N LEU A 258 -22.07 -0.41 -5.16
CA LEU A 258 -21.98 -1.70 -4.46
C LEU A 258 -23.24 -2.54 -4.69
N ARG A 259 -24.41 -1.91 -4.65
CA ARG A 259 -25.69 -2.58 -4.87
C ARG A 259 -25.93 -2.96 -6.34
N ALA A 260 -25.82 -1.99 -7.25
CA ALA A 260 -26.20 -2.17 -8.63
C ALA A 260 -25.19 -3.00 -9.43
N LYS A 261 -23.89 -2.74 -9.23
CA LYS A 261 -22.81 -3.33 -10.03
C LYS A 261 -22.20 -4.57 -9.39
N PHE A 262 -21.95 -4.54 -8.08
CA PHE A 262 -21.34 -5.65 -7.37
C PHE A 262 -22.35 -6.62 -6.75
N LYS A 263 -23.65 -6.24 -6.66
CA LYS A 263 -24.73 -7.06 -6.09
C LYS A 263 -24.38 -7.60 -4.69
N VAL A 264 -23.71 -6.78 -3.88
CA VAL A 264 -23.27 -7.17 -2.54
C VAL A 264 -24.45 -7.43 -1.61
N LYS A 265 -24.28 -8.42 -0.73
CA LYS A 265 -25.20 -8.75 0.35
C LYS A 265 -24.39 -8.89 1.65
N ASN A 266 -24.99 -8.45 2.76
CA ASN A 266 -24.40 -8.58 4.11
C ASN A 266 -23.00 -7.95 4.23
N VAL A 267 -22.85 -6.74 3.69
CA VAL A 267 -21.58 -5.97 3.70
C VAL A 267 -21.64 -4.89 4.76
N CYS A 268 -20.57 -4.76 5.56
CA CYS A 268 -20.40 -3.67 6.52
C CYS A 268 -19.38 -2.64 5.99
N LEU A 269 -19.85 -1.41 5.77
CA LEU A 269 -19.02 -0.28 5.36
C LEU A 269 -18.43 0.42 6.57
N VAL A 270 -17.11 0.46 6.67
CA VAL A 270 -16.39 1.20 7.70
C VAL A 270 -15.90 2.52 7.11
N MET A 271 -16.38 3.64 7.70
CA MET A 271 -16.13 4.98 7.18
C MET A 271 -15.69 5.94 8.30
N ASP A 272 -14.97 7.01 7.95
CA ASP A 272 -14.65 8.07 8.90
C ASP A 272 -15.82 9.06 9.10
N LYS A 273 -15.78 9.78 10.21
CA LYS A 273 -16.77 10.81 10.58
C LYS A 273 -16.97 11.89 9.51
N GLY A 274 -15.94 12.21 8.73
CA GLY A 274 -16.00 13.22 7.66
C GLY A 274 -16.92 12.83 6.50
N MET A 275 -17.14 11.52 6.31
CA MET A 275 -17.99 10.96 5.27
C MET A 275 -19.44 10.81 5.71
N VAL A 276 -19.71 11.00 6.98
CA VAL A 276 -21.01 10.71 7.60
C VAL A 276 -21.83 12.01 7.75
N ASN A 277 -22.98 12.03 7.11
CA ASN A 277 -24.05 12.96 7.41
C ASN A 277 -25.36 12.18 7.64
N LYS A 278 -26.36 12.83 8.22
CA LYS A 278 -27.65 12.18 8.51
C LYS A 278 -28.34 11.61 7.28
N ASP A 279 -28.18 12.28 6.13
CA ASP A 279 -28.83 11.87 4.88
C ASP A 279 -28.17 10.63 4.28
N ASN A 280 -26.83 10.53 4.38
CA ASN A 280 -26.10 9.34 3.95
C ASN A 280 -26.49 8.09 4.74
N LEU A 281 -26.56 8.22 6.08
CA LEU A 281 -26.98 7.12 6.94
C LEU A 281 -28.43 6.71 6.66
N LYS A 282 -29.34 7.68 6.54
CA LYS A 282 -30.76 7.40 6.18
C LYS A 282 -30.88 6.72 4.82
N THR A 283 -30.03 7.07 3.84
CA THR A 283 -30.00 6.41 2.53
C THR A 283 -29.64 4.93 2.68
N ILE A 284 -28.59 4.62 3.45
CA ILE A 284 -28.21 3.22 3.71
C ILE A 284 -29.32 2.48 4.47
N GLU A 285 -29.90 3.07 5.49
CA GLU A 285 -30.94 2.45 6.34
C GLU A 285 -32.26 2.21 5.58
N LYS A 286 -32.66 3.13 4.68
CA LYS A 286 -33.94 3.05 3.96
C LYS A 286 -33.86 2.25 2.66
N GLU A 287 -32.77 2.41 1.91
CA GLU A 287 -32.68 1.85 0.55
C GLU A 287 -32.19 0.41 0.53
N ASP A 288 -31.44 -0.04 1.54
CA ASP A 288 -30.79 -1.36 1.52
C ASP A 288 -31.32 -2.40 2.53
N LYS A 289 -32.37 -2.11 3.28
CA LYS A 289 -33.11 -3.05 4.17
C LYS A 289 -32.33 -4.33 4.55
N GLY A 290 -31.16 -4.18 5.19
CA GLY A 290 -30.40 -5.29 5.74
C GLY A 290 -29.33 -5.93 4.84
N ASN A 291 -29.03 -5.38 3.66
CA ASN A 291 -27.91 -5.87 2.83
C ASN A 291 -26.61 -5.08 3.02
N ILE A 292 -26.72 -3.78 3.32
CA ILE A 292 -25.56 -2.93 3.58
C ILE A 292 -25.68 -2.37 4.99
N PHE A 293 -24.67 -2.65 5.78
CA PHE A 293 -24.50 -2.12 7.12
C PHE A 293 -23.38 -1.08 7.14
N TYR A 294 -23.36 -0.26 8.19
CA TYR A 294 -22.28 0.70 8.38
C TYR A 294 -21.68 0.61 9.77
N LEU A 295 -20.43 1.02 9.87
CA LEU A 295 -19.69 1.20 11.11
C LEU A 295 -18.96 2.54 11.04
N VAL A 296 -19.42 3.52 11.78
CA VAL A 296 -18.97 4.91 11.66
C VAL A 296 -18.75 5.53 13.02
N THR A 297 -17.89 6.55 13.11
CA THR A 297 -17.83 7.38 14.30
C THR A 297 -18.67 8.63 14.13
N ILE A 298 -19.35 9.01 15.20
CA ILE A 298 -20.16 10.22 15.25
C ILE A 298 -19.42 11.35 15.99
N PRO A 299 -19.73 12.64 15.66
CA PRO A 299 -19.11 13.80 16.30
C PRO A 299 -19.31 13.83 17.82
N LYS A 300 -18.31 14.33 18.56
CA LYS A 300 -18.41 14.53 20.03
C LYS A 300 -19.63 15.38 20.45
N THR A 301 -20.04 16.31 19.60
CA THR A 301 -21.25 17.12 19.81
C THR A 301 -22.55 16.33 19.72
N SER A 302 -22.55 15.23 18.97
CA SER A 302 -23.74 14.38 18.81
C SER A 302 -23.85 13.37 19.95
N PHE A 303 -22.81 12.58 20.21
CA PHE A 303 -22.92 11.52 21.21
C PHE A 303 -23.01 12.01 22.66
N ARG A 304 -22.55 13.23 22.98
CA ARG A 304 -22.78 13.86 24.29
C ARG A 304 -24.26 14.13 24.62
N LYS A 305 -25.08 14.18 23.58
CA LYS A 305 -26.53 14.46 23.73
C LYS A 305 -27.33 13.15 23.89
N LEU A 306 -26.69 12.00 23.77
CA LEU A 306 -27.36 10.72 23.98
C LEU A 306 -27.77 10.58 25.43
N ALA A 307 -28.97 10.07 25.66
CA ALA A 307 -29.53 9.94 27.00
C ALA A 307 -28.74 9.00 27.90
N SER A 308 -28.18 7.96 27.30
CA SER A 308 -27.36 6.93 27.96
C SER A 308 -25.88 7.32 28.12
N PHE A 309 -25.49 8.57 27.77
CA PHE A 309 -24.09 8.99 27.88
C PHE A 309 -23.59 8.94 29.33
N PRO A 310 -22.53 8.19 29.68
CA PRO A 310 -22.15 7.89 31.06
C PRO A 310 -21.37 9.04 31.70
N HIS A 311 -22.02 10.20 31.92
CA HIS A 311 -21.39 11.42 32.46
C HIS A 311 -20.66 11.18 33.78
N LYS A 312 -21.26 10.45 34.74
CA LYS A 312 -20.66 10.19 36.05
C LYS A 312 -19.41 9.35 35.97
N ILE A 313 -19.46 8.26 35.21
CA ILE A 313 -18.31 7.33 35.03
C ILE A 313 -17.13 8.07 34.38
N LEU A 314 -17.40 8.83 33.31
CA LEU A 314 -16.35 9.57 32.60
C LEU A 314 -15.77 10.70 33.46
N SER A 315 -16.57 11.37 34.31
CA SER A 315 -16.04 12.37 35.26
C SER A 315 -15.09 11.72 36.27
N LEU A 316 -15.48 10.61 36.89
CA LEU A 316 -14.61 9.89 37.84
C LEU A 316 -13.30 9.45 37.21
N LEU A 317 -13.34 8.89 35.98
CA LEU A 317 -12.17 8.51 35.25
C LEU A 317 -11.27 9.70 34.88
N ALA A 318 -11.90 10.83 34.50
CA ALA A 318 -11.18 12.05 34.18
C ALA A 318 -10.44 12.60 35.42
N ASP A 319 -11.11 12.61 36.58
CA ASP A 319 -10.51 13.08 37.85
C ASP A 319 -9.33 12.18 38.28
N ARG A 320 -9.47 10.86 38.15
CA ARG A 320 -8.37 9.90 38.42
C ARG A 320 -7.18 10.13 37.48
N LEU A 321 -7.43 10.27 36.18
CA LEU A 321 -6.38 10.51 35.17
C LEU A 321 -5.71 11.89 35.36
N GLU A 322 -6.48 12.94 35.71
CA GLU A 322 -5.91 14.26 35.96
C GLU A 322 -4.93 14.24 37.15
N LYS A 323 -5.29 13.55 38.25
CA LYS A 323 -4.37 13.37 39.40
C LYS A 323 -3.08 12.65 39.02
N GLU A 324 -3.18 11.59 38.19
CA GLU A 324 -1.98 10.85 37.76
C GLU A 324 -1.14 11.61 36.72
N MET A 325 -1.74 12.58 36.01
CA MET A 325 -1.00 13.42 35.04
C MET A 325 -0.10 14.45 35.71
N GLU A 326 -0.32 14.79 36.97
CA GLU A 326 0.45 15.83 37.68
C GLU A 326 1.91 15.40 37.82
N GLY A 327 2.82 16.15 37.18
CA GLY A 327 4.27 15.94 37.28
C GLY A 327 4.82 14.74 36.53
N LYS A 328 4.01 13.94 35.81
CA LYS A 328 4.45 12.72 35.10
C LYS A 328 4.44 12.92 33.59
N ALA A 329 5.35 12.23 32.87
CA ALA A 329 5.29 12.07 31.43
C ALA A 329 4.13 11.09 31.05
N ALA A 330 3.71 11.08 29.78
CA ALA A 330 2.58 10.22 29.37
C ALA A 330 2.93 8.72 29.48
N GLU A 331 4.17 8.39 29.27
CA GLU A 331 4.74 7.03 29.33
C GLU A 331 4.82 6.49 30.77
N GLU A 332 4.84 7.36 31.77
CA GLU A 332 4.94 7.04 33.20
C GLU A 332 3.60 6.77 33.87
N ILE A 333 2.49 7.02 33.14
CA ILE A 333 1.14 6.84 33.66
C ILE A 333 0.72 5.37 33.57
N ASP A 334 0.37 4.76 34.70
CA ASP A 334 -0.18 3.39 34.72
C ASP A 334 -1.67 3.39 34.37
N TYR A 335 -1.94 3.45 33.08
CA TYR A 335 -3.32 3.40 32.54
C TYR A 335 -4.07 2.11 32.92
N LYS A 336 -3.38 0.99 33.13
CA LYS A 336 -4.03 -0.30 33.44
C LYS A 336 -4.68 -0.27 34.80
N LYS A 337 -4.00 0.30 35.78
CA LYS A 337 -4.49 0.45 37.16
C LYS A 337 -5.67 1.43 37.22
N ILE A 338 -5.58 2.57 36.53
CA ILE A 338 -6.63 3.59 36.56
C ILE A 338 -7.92 3.08 35.93
N MET A 339 -7.79 2.26 34.87
CA MET A 339 -8.89 1.75 34.05
C MET A 339 -9.37 0.35 34.43
N GLU A 340 -9.05 -0.13 35.62
CA GLU A 340 -9.29 -1.53 36.04
C GLU A 340 -10.78 -1.90 36.02
N GLU A 341 -11.67 -0.97 36.37
CA GLU A 341 -13.13 -1.17 36.45
C GLU A 341 -13.86 -0.97 35.11
N VAL A 342 -13.16 -0.57 34.03
CA VAL A 342 -13.77 -0.29 32.73
C VAL A 342 -13.70 -1.53 31.83
N PRO A 343 -14.82 -1.96 31.24
CA PRO A 343 -14.81 -3.07 30.28
C PRO A 343 -13.78 -2.87 29.18
N TYR A 344 -12.99 -3.90 28.91
CA TYR A 344 -11.97 -3.86 27.86
C TYR A 344 -11.81 -5.23 27.21
N PHE A 345 -11.24 -5.22 26.01
CA PHE A 345 -10.67 -6.42 25.37
C PHE A 345 -9.25 -6.14 24.89
N THR A 346 -8.48 -7.18 24.62
CA THR A 346 -7.11 -7.04 24.15
C THR A 346 -7.10 -6.94 22.62
N TYR A 347 -6.53 -5.83 22.11
CA TYR A 347 -6.35 -5.58 20.69
C TYR A 347 -4.88 -5.20 20.43
N HIS A 348 -4.16 -6.05 19.67
CA HIS A 348 -2.71 -5.89 19.42
C HIS A 348 -1.90 -5.57 20.71
N SER A 349 -2.03 -6.44 21.71
CA SER A 349 -1.36 -6.35 23.02
C SER A 349 -1.71 -5.12 23.87
N LYS A 350 -2.68 -4.26 23.43
CA LYS A 350 -3.19 -3.11 24.19
C LYS A 350 -4.62 -3.34 24.62
N ARG A 351 -5.00 -2.75 25.76
CA ARG A 351 -6.40 -2.73 26.22
C ARG A 351 -7.22 -1.74 25.38
N ALA A 352 -8.35 -2.19 24.88
CA ALA A 352 -9.35 -1.36 24.20
C ALA A 352 -10.58 -1.24 25.11
N TYR A 353 -10.78 -0.07 25.68
CA TYR A 353 -11.88 0.21 26.61
C TYR A 353 -13.13 0.63 25.83
N TYR A 354 -14.29 0.08 26.23
CA TYR A 354 -15.56 0.37 25.59
C TYR A 354 -16.74 0.30 26.59
N HIS A 355 -17.84 0.93 26.21
CA HIS A 355 -19.12 0.91 26.93
C HIS A 355 -20.25 0.91 25.92
N ILE A 356 -21.20 -0.02 26.06
CA ILE A 356 -22.37 -0.10 25.19
C ILE A 356 -23.39 0.95 25.72
N LEU A 357 -23.88 1.80 24.82
CA LEU A 357 -24.89 2.78 25.15
C LEU A 357 -26.28 2.24 24.81
N GLU A 358 -27.16 2.17 25.81
CA GLU A 358 -28.54 1.74 25.63
C GLU A 358 -29.39 2.93 25.16
N GLU A 359 -29.38 3.18 23.86
CA GLU A 359 -30.21 4.21 23.23
C GLU A 359 -31.47 3.59 22.64
N LYS A 360 -32.58 4.35 22.73
CA LYS A 360 -33.90 3.95 22.21
C LYS A 360 -34.10 4.26 20.72
N GLU A 361 -33.03 4.66 20.00
CA GLU A 361 -33.14 4.90 18.54
C GLU A 361 -33.25 3.57 17.81
N GLU A 362 -34.42 3.35 17.21
CA GLU A 362 -34.79 2.10 16.57
C GLU A 362 -33.76 1.71 15.48
N GLY A 363 -33.19 0.50 15.57
CA GLY A 363 -32.25 -0.05 14.59
C GLY A 363 -30.80 0.49 14.65
N SER A 364 -30.43 1.28 15.66
CA SER A 364 -29.05 1.77 15.80
C SER A 364 -28.40 1.32 17.11
N ARG A 365 -27.13 0.87 17.03
CA ARG A 365 -26.31 0.54 18.20
C ARG A 365 -25.21 1.58 18.37
N TYR A 366 -24.93 1.95 19.61
CA TYR A 366 -23.90 2.92 19.97
C TYR A 366 -22.89 2.31 20.93
N ILE A 367 -21.61 2.44 20.61
CA ILE A 367 -20.51 1.93 21.43
C ILE A 367 -19.56 3.09 21.71
N LEU A 368 -19.51 3.51 22.96
CA LEU A 368 -18.58 4.53 23.42
C LEU A 368 -17.23 3.87 23.70
N CYS A 369 -16.20 4.35 23.03
CA CYS A 369 -14.83 3.90 23.25
C CYS A 369 -14.03 4.98 23.96
N PHE A 370 -13.12 4.57 24.82
CA PHE A 370 -12.23 5.46 25.55
C PHE A 370 -10.77 5.08 25.33
N ASN A 371 -9.94 6.08 25.03
CA ASN A 371 -8.50 5.94 24.91
C ASN A 371 -7.81 6.84 25.94
N PRO A 372 -7.24 6.28 27.02
CA PRO A 372 -6.61 7.05 28.08
C PRO A 372 -5.35 7.82 27.62
N GLU A 373 -4.55 7.25 26.72
CA GLU A 373 -3.38 7.93 26.13
C GLU A 373 -3.84 9.22 25.39
N LYS A 374 -4.90 9.08 24.58
CA LYS A 374 -5.48 10.22 23.85
C LYS A 374 -6.14 11.24 24.75
N PHE A 375 -6.71 10.81 25.87
CA PHE A 375 -7.23 11.72 26.90
C PHE A 375 -6.11 12.63 27.41
N VAL A 376 -4.99 12.08 27.81
CA VAL A 376 -3.82 12.82 28.30
C VAL A 376 -3.28 13.78 27.25
N GLU A 377 -3.18 13.32 26.01
CA GLU A 377 -2.74 14.13 24.88
C GLU A 377 -3.66 15.33 24.63
N GLU A 378 -4.98 15.11 24.53
CA GLU A 378 -5.98 16.16 24.28
C GLU A 378 -6.00 17.19 25.43
N ARG A 379 -5.79 16.75 26.68
CA ARG A 379 -5.68 17.64 27.86
C ARG A 379 -4.44 18.52 27.77
N ARG A 380 -3.27 17.94 27.52
CA ARG A 380 -1.99 18.67 27.42
C ARG A 380 -2.03 19.67 26.27
N GLN A 381 -2.44 19.25 25.08
CA GLN A 381 -2.56 20.13 23.91
C GLN A 381 -3.51 21.30 24.17
N ARG A 382 -4.62 21.07 24.91
CA ARG A 382 -5.55 22.13 25.26
C ARG A 382 -4.96 23.09 26.29
N ALA A 383 -4.29 22.58 27.32
CA ALA A 383 -3.61 23.42 28.31
C ALA A 383 -2.53 24.30 27.67
N GLU A 384 -1.73 23.73 26.80
CA GLU A 384 -0.71 24.47 26.03
C GLU A 384 -1.32 25.52 25.11
N LYS A 385 -2.41 25.18 24.41
CA LYS A 385 -3.15 26.11 23.57
C LYS A 385 -3.66 27.30 24.39
N ILE A 386 -4.29 27.06 25.56
CA ILE A 386 -4.79 28.09 26.44
C ILE A 386 -3.63 29.00 26.88
N ARG A 387 -2.53 28.42 27.36
CA ARG A 387 -1.33 29.15 27.78
C ARG A 387 -0.79 30.03 26.66
N SER A 388 -0.58 29.47 25.48
CA SER A 388 -0.08 30.18 24.29
C SER A 388 -0.96 31.35 23.86
N VAL A 389 -2.29 31.20 23.94
CA VAL A 389 -3.24 32.29 23.65
C VAL A 389 -3.17 33.39 24.70
N GLU A 390 -3.12 33.05 25.99
CA GLU A 390 -2.99 34.03 27.08
C GLU A 390 -1.66 34.79 27.02
N GLU A 391 -0.55 34.09 26.75
CA GLU A 391 0.77 34.71 26.54
C GLU A 391 0.70 35.73 25.41
N ARG A 392 0.09 35.38 24.28
CA ARG A 392 -0.06 36.30 23.15
C ARG A 392 -0.93 37.52 23.50
N PHE A 393 -1.97 37.35 24.28
CA PHE A 393 -2.79 38.46 24.75
C PHE A 393 -2.04 39.38 25.72
N ARG A 394 -1.18 38.83 26.58
CA ARG A 394 -0.29 39.61 27.44
C ARG A 394 0.73 40.41 26.61
N GLU A 395 1.33 39.81 25.58
CA GLU A 395 2.23 40.49 24.64
C GLU A 395 1.51 41.63 23.90
N TRP A 396 0.33 41.38 23.34
CA TRP A 396 -0.45 42.40 22.68
C TRP A 396 -0.79 43.55 23.61
N ASN A 397 -1.12 43.28 24.86
CA ASN A 397 -1.37 44.33 25.85
C ASN A 397 -0.09 45.16 26.11
N LYS A 398 1.11 44.54 26.13
CA LYS A 398 2.38 45.28 26.23
C LYS A 398 2.59 46.15 24.98
N GLU A 399 2.37 45.59 23.78
CA GLU A 399 2.47 46.33 22.53
C GLU A 399 1.49 47.54 22.47
N LEU A 400 0.24 47.36 22.91
CA LEU A 400 -0.75 48.41 22.96
C LEU A 400 -0.40 49.53 23.96
N LEU A 401 0.26 49.18 25.05
CA LEU A 401 0.74 50.14 26.05
C LEU A 401 1.94 50.96 25.54
N SER A 402 2.85 50.37 24.78
CA SER A 402 4.04 51.04 24.23
C SER A 402 3.76 51.73 22.89
N ALA A 403 2.62 51.50 22.25
CA ALA A 403 2.31 52.03 20.93
C ALA A 403 2.25 53.58 20.89
N LYS A 404 3.03 54.19 19.99
CA LYS A 404 3.07 55.64 19.72
C LYS A 404 1.83 56.10 18.93
N LYS A 405 1.26 55.24 18.07
CA LYS A 405 0.04 55.52 17.29
C LYS A 405 -1.14 54.73 17.83
N ALA A 406 -2.26 55.44 18.05
CA ALA A 406 -3.51 54.81 18.51
C ALA A 406 -4.05 53.87 17.40
N ARG A 407 -4.38 52.62 17.74
CA ARG A 407 -5.14 51.70 16.90
C ARG A 407 -6.63 51.84 17.22
N SER A 408 -7.50 51.58 16.23
CA SER A 408 -8.94 51.55 16.51
C SER A 408 -9.31 50.26 17.26
N LYS A 409 -10.34 50.37 18.09
CA LYS A 409 -10.88 49.24 18.86
C LYS A 409 -11.32 48.10 17.94
N GLU A 410 -12.04 48.45 16.88
CA GLU A 410 -12.60 47.51 15.89
C GLU A 410 -11.48 46.71 15.18
N ARG A 411 -10.35 47.34 14.90
CA ARG A 411 -9.21 46.68 14.30
C ARG A 411 -8.60 45.62 15.22
N ILE A 412 -8.44 45.94 16.50
CA ILE A 412 -7.89 45.02 17.49
C ILE A 412 -8.86 43.84 17.70
N GLU A 413 -10.17 44.12 17.77
CA GLU A 413 -11.19 43.06 17.90
C GLU A 413 -11.15 42.09 16.71
N LYS A 414 -11.00 42.58 15.49
CA LYS A 414 -10.83 41.76 14.30
C LYS A 414 -9.53 40.93 14.34
N GLU A 415 -8.41 41.54 14.75
CA GLU A 415 -7.12 40.84 14.87
C GLU A 415 -7.21 39.71 15.95
N VAL A 416 -7.85 39.98 17.09
CA VAL A 416 -8.07 38.97 18.15
C VAL A 416 -8.96 37.84 17.64
N PHE A 417 -10.06 38.18 16.96
CA PHE A 417 -10.96 37.16 16.40
C PHE A 417 -10.26 36.27 15.39
N ALA A 418 -9.54 36.86 14.41
CA ALA A 418 -8.80 36.11 13.40
C ALA A 418 -7.71 35.23 14.02
N TYR A 419 -7.04 35.68 15.08
CA TYR A 419 -6.06 34.89 15.80
C TYR A 419 -6.68 33.68 16.50
N LEU A 420 -7.80 33.89 17.22
CA LEU A 420 -8.52 32.79 17.87
C LEU A 420 -9.08 31.78 16.86
N GLU A 421 -9.53 32.25 15.70
CA GLU A 421 -9.96 31.40 14.59
C GLU A 421 -8.81 30.55 14.06
N LYS A 422 -7.69 31.18 13.73
CA LYS A 422 -6.48 30.49 13.24
C LYS A 422 -6.00 29.42 14.24
N ARG A 423 -6.10 29.70 15.54
CA ARG A 423 -5.74 28.77 16.62
C ARG A 423 -6.81 27.74 16.95
N LYS A 424 -7.98 27.80 16.31
CA LYS A 424 -9.17 26.98 16.66
C LYS A 424 -9.48 27.06 18.15
N ALA A 425 -9.45 28.28 18.70
CA ALA A 425 -9.70 28.58 20.09
C ALA A 425 -10.99 29.43 20.31
N GLN A 426 -11.76 29.64 19.25
CA GLN A 426 -13.04 30.31 19.30
C GLN A 426 -13.98 29.63 20.30
N GLY A 427 -14.69 30.43 21.08
CA GLY A 427 -15.59 29.95 22.11
C GLY A 427 -14.92 29.44 23.40
N LEU A 428 -13.58 29.21 23.40
CA LEU A 428 -12.84 28.97 24.64
C LEU A 428 -12.51 30.25 25.41
N PHE A 429 -12.48 31.38 24.71
CA PHE A 429 -12.20 32.69 25.28
C PHE A 429 -13.35 33.65 25.01
N SER A 430 -13.77 34.37 26.05
CA SER A 430 -14.58 35.57 25.93
C SER A 430 -13.63 36.76 25.99
N THR A 431 -13.54 37.54 24.92
CA THR A 431 -12.62 38.66 24.81
C THR A 431 -13.36 39.99 24.67
N ARG A 432 -12.84 41.06 25.29
CA ARG A 432 -13.33 42.43 25.14
C ARG A 432 -12.16 43.40 25.07
N VAL A 433 -12.21 44.32 24.12
CA VAL A 433 -11.25 45.44 24.04
C VAL A 433 -11.85 46.64 24.78
N ILE A 434 -11.18 47.10 25.82
CA ILE A 434 -11.62 48.21 26.66
C ILE A 434 -10.58 49.32 26.71
N LYS A 435 -11.01 50.57 26.98
CA LYS A 435 -10.10 51.67 27.34
C LYS A 435 -9.77 51.60 28.81
N ARG A 436 -8.49 51.65 29.17
CA ARG A 436 -8.06 51.74 30.57
C ARG A 436 -8.47 53.09 31.16
N LYS A 437 -8.85 53.08 32.44
CA LYS A 437 -9.25 54.34 33.12
C LYS A 437 -8.04 55.26 33.36
N SER A 438 -6.84 54.71 33.57
CA SER A 438 -5.62 55.44 33.95
C SER A 438 -4.98 56.26 32.83
N ASP A 439 -4.89 55.71 31.60
CA ASP A 439 -4.14 56.27 30.48
C ASP A 439 -4.92 56.31 29.16
N LYS A 440 -6.19 55.96 29.20
CA LYS A 440 -7.11 55.87 28.05
C LYS A 440 -6.63 54.95 26.92
N LYS A 441 -5.54 54.19 27.11
CA LYS A 441 -5.01 53.20 26.15
C LYS A 441 -5.92 51.99 26.07
N LEU A 442 -5.91 51.30 24.92
CA LEU A 442 -6.70 50.10 24.72
C LEU A 442 -6.04 48.90 25.37
N GLN A 443 -6.86 48.02 25.92
CA GLN A 443 -6.43 46.78 26.57
C GLN A 443 -7.39 45.65 26.18
N ILE A 444 -6.84 44.48 25.87
CA ILE A 444 -7.57 43.24 25.67
C ILE A 444 -7.80 42.62 27.05
N LYS A 445 -9.06 42.46 27.44
CA LYS A 445 -9.47 41.62 28.60
C LYS A 445 -10.04 40.32 28.06
N TRP A 446 -9.70 39.23 28.72
CA TRP A 446 -10.25 37.91 28.40
C TRP A 446 -10.63 37.13 29.62
N LYS A 447 -11.54 36.19 29.43
CA LYS A 447 -11.91 35.15 30.39
C LYS A 447 -11.98 33.83 29.63
N ILE A 448 -11.56 32.74 30.27
CA ILE A 448 -11.78 31.40 29.78
C ILE A 448 -13.26 31.06 29.98
N ASN A 449 -13.88 30.52 28.93
CA ASN A 449 -15.25 30.02 29.01
C ASN A 449 -15.23 28.64 29.70
N THR A 450 -15.47 28.64 31.01
CA THR A 450 -15.42 27.42 31.83
C THR A 450 -16.44 26.39 31.43
N GLU A 451 -17.67 26.79 31.05
CA GLU A 451 -18.72 25.87 30.59
C GLU A 451 -18.28 25.13 29.33
N LYS A 452 -17.70 25.86 28.36
CA LYS A 452 -17.17 25.27 27.13
C LYS A 452 -15.97 24.37 27.40
N LEU A 453 -15.10 24.79 28.31
CA LEU A 453 -13.94 24.00 28.72
C LEU A 453 -14.35 22.68 29.36
N ASP A 454 -15.30 22.72 30.31
CA ASP A 454 -15.81 21.54 31.02
C ASP A 454 -16.53 20.59 30.04
N LEU A 455 -17.29 21.17 29.11
CA LEU A 455 -17.95 20.39 28.07
C LEU A 455 -16.95 19.63 27.17
N LEU A 456 -15.79 20.23 26.84
CA LEU A 456 -14.74 19.58 26.11
C LEU A 456 -14.03 18.53 26.96
N LYS A 457 -13.73 18.85 28.20
CA LYS A 457 -13.09 17.97 29.17
C LYS A 457 -13.81 16.63 29.33
N ARG A 458 -15.15 16.62 29.36
CA ARG A 458 -15.97 15.40 29.53
C ARG A 458 -15.88 14.40 28.41
N THR A 459 -15.36 14.79 27.26
CA THR A 459 -15.26 13.90 26.06
C THR A 459 -13.84 13.66 25.59
N ASP A 460 -12.84 14.06 26.38
CA ASP A 460 -11.46 13.80 26.07
C ASP A 460 -11.20 12.29 26.02
N GLY A 461 -10.40 11.85 25.06
CA GLY A 461 -10.12 10.45 24.84
C GLY A 461 -11.30 9.62 24.31
N CYS A 462 -12.53 10.18 24.26
CA CYS A 462 -13.71 9.46 23.81
C CYS A 462 -13.92 9.55 22.29
N TYR A 463 -14.41 8.44 21.73
CA TYR A 463 -15.06 8.40 20.42
C TYR A 463 -16.23 7.43 20.49
N CYS A 464 -17.29 7.68 19.73
CA CYS A 464 -18.47 6.82 19.73
C CYS A 464 -18.70 6.24 18.35
N ILE A 465 -18.83 4.92 18.30
CA ILE A 465 -19.16 4.15 17.11
C ILE A 465 -20.68 4.03 17.03
N LYS A 466 -21.25 4.30 15.85
CA LYS A 466 -22.64 4.02 15.51
C LYS A 466 -22.68 2.96 14.41
N THR A 467 -23.62 2.01 14.52
CA THR A 467 -23.87 0.98 13.52
C THR A 467 -25.36 0.66 13.43
N ASN A 468 -25.81 0.24 12.24
CA ASN A 468 -27.14 -0.33 12.02
C ASN A 468 -27.15 -1.87 11.98
N LEU A 469 -26.06 -2.51 12.39
CA LEU A 469 -26.01 -3.98 12.53
C LEU A 469 -26.91 -4.41 13.67
N PRO A 470 -27.94 -5.27 13.44
CA PRO A 470 -28.85 -5.71 14.49
C PRO A 470 -28.12 -6.51 15.58
N GLU A 471 -28.62 -6.45 16.81
CA GLU A 471 -28.07 -7.24 17.92
C GLU A 471 -28.25 -8.74 17.72
N GLU A 472 -29.35 -9.13 17.08
CA GLU A 472 -29.68 -10.53 16.76
C GLU A 472 -28.66 -11.20 15.86
N THR A 473 -27.80 -10.44 15.20
CA THR A 473 -26.68 -11.01 14.42
C THR A 473 -25.60 -11.70 15.28
N GLY A 474 -25.66 -11.57 16.61
CA GLY A 474 -24.66 -12.10 17.55
C GLY A 474 -23.29 -11.41 17.44
N ILE A 475 -23.17 -10.32 16.68
CA ILE A 475 -21.91 -9.58 16.51
C ILE A 475 -21.64 -8.76 17.78
N THR A 476 -20.53 -9.08 18.45
CA THR A 476 -20.15 -8.46 19.72
C THR A 476 -19.64 -7.02 19.54
N ALA A 477 -19.73 -6.22 20.62
CA ALA A 477 -19.15 -4.88 20.64
C ALA A 477 -17.63 -4.89 20.37
N GLU A 478 -16.93 -5.88 20.89
CA GLU A 478 -15.49 -6.08 20.67
C GLU A 478 -15.14 -6.27 19.20
N PHE A 479 -15.92 -7.08 18.48
CA PHE A 479 -15.77 -7.24 17.03
C PHE A 479 -15.98 -5.91 16.30
N LEU A 480 -17.02 -5.14 16.67
CA LEU A 480 -17.30 -3.85 16.07
C LEU A 480 -16.18 -2.83 16.32
N VAL A 481 -15.68 -2.75 17.56
CA VAL A 481 -14.56 -1.86 17.89
C VAL A 481 -13.28 -2.28 17.20
N SER A 482 -12.98 -3.58 17.14
CA SER A 482 -11.81 -4.11 16.44
C SER A 482 -11.90 -3.85 14.94
N SER A 483 -13.07 -4.06 14.34
CA SER A 483 -13.33 -3.77 12.92
C SER A 483 -13.15 -2.29 12.60
N TYR A 484 -13.68 -1.38 13.43
CA TYR A 484 -13.47 0.04 13.23
C TYR A 484 -11.98 0.44 13.32
N ARG A 485 -11.23 -0.14 14.24
CA ARG A 485 -9.78 0.11 14.37
C ARG A 485 -8.98 -0.38 13.16
N GLN A 486 -9.45 -1.42 12.47
CA GLN A 486 -8.86 -1.90 11.22
C GLN A 486 -9.01 -0.92 10.04
N ARG A 487 -9.77 0.17 10.19
CA ARG A 487 -9.86 1.27 9.21
C ARG A 487 -8.48 1.77 8.76
N ARG A 488 -7.45 1.62 9.59
CA ARG A 488 -6.06 1.89 9.19
C ARG A 488 -5.63 1.18 7.90
N LYS A 489 -6.35 0.14 7.46
CA LYS A 489 -6.03 -0.57 6.20
C LYS A 489 -6.12 0.36 4.99
N VAL A 490 -7.15 1.19 4.89
CA VAL A 490 -7.25 2.17 3.81
C VAL A 490 -6.23 3.31 3.94
N GLU A 491 -5.90 3.72 5.16
CA GLU A 491 -4.83 4.69 5.43
C GLU A 491 -3.46 4.13 5.00
N VAL A 492 -3.20 2.84 5.26
CA VAL A 492 -2.01 2.12 4.78
C VAL A 492 -1.99 2.08 3.25
N ALA A 493 -3.12 1.76 2.60
CA ALA A 493 -3.22 1.78 1.14
C ALA A 493 -2.84 3.17 0.57
N PHE A 494 -3.36 4.24 1.16
CA PHE A 494 -2.98 5.61 0.76
C PHE A 494 -1.51 5.92 1.01
N SER A 495 -0.93 5.43 2.11
CA SER A 495 0.48 5.58 2.40
C SER A 495 1.35 4.91 1.34
N TYR A 496 1.02 3.69 0.93
CA TYR A 496 1.71 2.97 -0.16
C TYR A 496 1.57 3.70 -1.50
N LEU A 497 0.34 4.09 -1.87
CA LEU A 497 0.07 4.81 -3.11
C LEU A 497 0.84 6.13 -3.19
N LYS A 498 0.94 6.88 -2.10
CA LYS A 498 1.62 8.18 -2.03
C LYS A 498 3.13 8.09 -1.83
N GLY A 499 3.60 7.04 -1.22
CA GLY A 499 5.01 6.80 -0.93
C GLY A 499 5.67 5.94 -1.98
N PHE A 500 5.50 4.63 -1.89
CA PHE A 500 6.23 3.67 -2.70
C PHE A 500 5.77 3.63 -4.17
N VAL A 501 4.46 3.70 -4.42
CA VAL A 501 3.89 3.69 -5.79
C VAL A 501 4.03 5.06 -6.47
N ASP A 502 4.26 6.11 -5.68
CA ASP A 502 4.47 7.49 -6.14
C ASP A 502 3.36 8.01 -7.09
N ILE A 503 2.10 7.91 -6.63
CA ILE A 503 0.92 8.36 -7.38
C ILE A 503 0.95 9.87 -7.72
N ARG A 504 1.81 10.63 -7.05
CA ARG A 504 1.92 12.10 -7.15
C ARG A 504 3.38 12.54 -7.35
N PRO A 505 3.61 13.67 -8.03
CA PRO A 505 2.60 14.57 -8.64
C PRO A 505 2.01 14.02 -9.94
N LEU A 506 0.80 14.49 -10.29
CA LEU A 506 0.14 14.15 -11.55
C LEU A 506 0.61 15.11 -12.65
N TYR A 507 0.98 14.56 -13.81
CA TYR A 507 1.47 15.30 -14.96
C TYR A 507 0.53 15.24 -16.18
N HIS A 508 -0.46 14.36 -16.17
CA HIS A 508 -1.41 14.21 -17.28
C HIS A 508 -2.39 15.38 -17.36
N HIS A 509 -2.71 15.79 -18.58
CA HIS A 509 -3.66 16.88 -18.86
C HIS A 509 -5.06 16.40 -19.22
N LYS A 510 -5.18 15.17 -19.78
CA LYS A 510 -6.47 14.57 -20.10
C LYS A 510 -7.04 13.85 -18.88
N GLU A 511 -8.32 14.08 -18.59
CA GLU A 511 -9.01 13.45 -17.46
C GLU A 511 -8.94 11.92 -17.51
N GLU A 512 -9.13 11.34 -18.70
CA GLU A 512 -9.09 9.92 -18.96
C GLU A 512 -7.74 9.33 -18.56
N ARG A 513 -6.64 10.01 -18.92
CA ARG A 513 -5.28 9.55 -18.60
C ARG A 513 -4.92 9.75 -17.13
N VAL A 514 -5.45 10.78 -16.47
CA VAL A 514 -5.34 10.94 -15.02
C VAL A 514 -6.00 9.76 -14.31
N LYS A 515 -7.21 9.39 -14.72
CA LYS A 515 -7.94 8.23 -14.14
C LYS A 515 -7.21 6.92 -14.42
N ALA A 516 -6.76 6.72 -15.67
CA ALA A 516 -5.99 5.54 -16.05
C ALA A 516 -4.66 5.40 -15.27
N HIS A 517 -3.90 6.49 -15.13
CA HIS A 517 -2.68 6.51 -14.34
C HIS A 517 -2.94 6.11 -12.87
N ILE A 518 -3.99 6.65 -12.27
CA ILE A 518 -4.40 6.28 -10.91
C ILE A 518 -4.81 4.81 -10.86
N THR A 519 -5.51 4.29 -11.86
CA THR A 519 -5.83 2.87 -11.98
C THR A 519 -4.57 2.00 -12.04
N VAL A 520 -3.57 2.36 -12.85
CA VAL A 520 -2.26 1.66 -12.89
C VAL A 520 -1.60 1.67 -11.51
N CYS A 521 -1.62 2.81 -10.81
CA CYS A 521 -1.06 2.90 -9.45
C CYS A 521 -1.80 1.98 -8.46
N ILE A 522 -3.13 1.89 -8.55
CA ILE A 522 -3.93 1.01 -7.69
C ILE A 522 -3.67 -0.47 -8.00
N LEU A 523 -3.54 -0.84 -9.28
CA LEU A 523 -3.19 -2.20 -9.68
C LEU A 523 -1.76 -2.58 -9.25
N ALA A 524 -0.82 -1.65 -9.32
CA ALA A 524 0.53 -1.85 -8.78
C ALA A 524 0.50 -2.09 -7.26
N TYR A 525 -0.27 -1.30 -6.51
CA TYR A 525 -0.52 -1.53 -5.09
C TYR A 525 -1.18 -2.89 -4.84
N LEU A 526 -2.14 -3.30 -5.68
CA LEU A 526 -2.77 -4.63 -5.57
C LEU A 526 -1.75 -5.76 -5.68
N LEU A 527 -0.80 -5.71 -6.65
CA LEU A 527 0.26 -6.72 -6.74
C LEU A 527 1.07 -6.82 -5.44
N GLN A 528 1.39 -5.67 -4.83
CA GLN A 528 2.14 -5.62 -3.56
C GLN A 528 1.37 -6.28 -2.42
N VAL A 529 0.07 -5.95 -2.28
CA VAL A 529 -0.80 -6.52 -1.23
C VAL A 529 -0.97 -8.03 -1.40
N VAL A 530 -1.09 -8.52 -2.64
CA VAL A 530 -1.17 -9.96 -2.91
C VAL A 530 0.10 -10.68 -2.48
N VAL A 531 1.27 -10.13 -2.81
CA VAL A 531 2.57 -10.68 -2.36
C VAL A 531 2.63 -10.72 -0.83
N GLU A 532 2.32 -9.62 -0.15
CA GLU A 532 2.32 -9.58 1.33
C GLU A 532 1.32 -10.56 1.96
N HIS A 533 0.14 -10.70 1.35
CA HIS A 533 -0.86 -11.67 1.80
C HIS A 533 -0.36 -13.11 1.69
N LEU A 534 0.25 -13.48 0.56
CA LEU A 534 0.81 -14.81 0.33
C LEU A 534 1.97 -15.10 1.27
N LEU A 535 2.88 -14.14 1.46
CA LEU A 535 3.98 -14.24 2.44
C LEU A 535 3.45 -14.47 3.84
N LYS A 536 2.48 -13.67 4.28
CA LYS A 536 1.85 -13.79 5.60
C LYS A 536 1.17 -15.14 5.78
N LYS A 537 0.46 -15.64 4.76
CA LYS A 537 -0.19 -16.96 4.77
C LYS A 537 0.82 -18.10 4.93
N ALA A 538 2.03 -17.93 4.40
CA ALA A 538 3.15 -18.85 4.55
C ALA A 538 3.97 -18.65 5.84
N GLY A 539 3.58 -17.73 6.72
CA GLY A 539 4.25 -17.47 8.00
C GLY A 539 5.37 -16.43 7.95
N TYR A 540 5.58 -15.76 6.81
CA TYR A 540 6.58 -14.69 6.68
C TYR A 540 5.93 -13.33 6.97
N HIS A 541 6.42 -12.61 7.99
CA HIS A 541 5.92 -11.29 8.40
C HIS A 541 6.86 -10.17 7.92
N ILE A 542 7.10 -10.11 6.62
CA ILE A 542 7.93 -9.10 5.97
C ILE A 542 7.08 -8.25 5.03
N SER A 543 7.43 -6.98 4.88
CA SER A 543 6.79 -6.07 3.93
C SER A 543 7.19 -6.38 2.48
N PHE A 544 6.40 -5.91 1.53
CA PHE A 544 6.74 -6.01 0.11
C PHE A 544 8.12 -5.39 -0.19
N GLN A 545 8.43 -4.24 0.41
CA GLN A 545 9.70 -3.57 0.19
C GLN A 545 10.89 -4.37 0.71
N GLU A 546 10.78 -4.96 1.90
CA GLU A 546 11.80 -5.85 2.45
C GLU A 546 12.00 -7.09 1.59
N PHE A 547 10.90 -7.67 1.11
CA PHE A 547 10.94 -8.81 0.19
C PHE A 547 11.65 -8.46 -1.11
N ILE A 548 11.25 -7.38 -1.80
CA ILE A 548 11.89 -6.95 -3.06
C ILE A 548 13.37 -6.61 -2.86
N THR A 549 13.73 -5.98 -1.75
CA THR A 549 15.15 -5.66 -1.44
C THR A 549 16.01 -6.93 -1.40
N GLN A 550 15.49 -8.05 -0.90
CA GLN A 550 16.20 -9.32 -0.91
C GLN A 550 16.35 -9.90 -2.34
N LEU A 551 15.46 -9.54 -3.27
CA LEU A 551 15.45 -10.05 -4.64
C LEU A 551 16.32 -9.21 -5.60
N LEU A 552 16.49 -7.91 -5.34
CA LEU A 552 17.21 -6.98 -6.22
C LEU A 552 18.60 -7.46 -6.66
N PRO A 553 19.43 -8.11 -5.81
CA PRO A 553 20.73 -8.64 -6.22
C PRO A 553 20.64 -9.84 -7.18
N ARG A 554 19.46 -10.40 -7.38
CA ARG A 554 19.24 -11.62 -8.18
C ARG A 554 18.88 -11.24 -9.62
N ARG A 555 19.90 -10.79 -10.36
CA ARG A 555 19.79 -10.30 -11.74
C ARG A 555 20.21 -11.39 -12.72
N ALA A 556 19.49 -11.52 -13.84
CA ALA A 556 19.95 -12.33 -14.95
C ALA A 556 21.07 -11.61 -15.71
N VAL A 557 21.96 -12.36 -16.33
CA VAL A 557 23.11 -11.84 -17.04
C VAL A 557 23.17 -12.41 -18.45
N GLU A 558 23.39 -11.55 -19.44
CA GLU A 558 23.68 -11.99 -20.80
C GLU A 558 25.15 -12.43 -20.89
N LEU A 559 25.37 -13.64 -21.38
CA LEU A 559 26.70 -14.16 -21.69
C LEU A 559 26.81 -14.30 -23.20
N GLU A 560 27.88 -13.77 -23.79
CA GLU A 560 28.22 -13.94 -25.19
C GLU A 560 29.49 -14.77 -25.33
N ILE A 561 29.42 -15.82 -26.15
CA ILE A 561 30.58 -16.61 -26.50
C ILE A 561 31.11 -16.09 -27.83
N LYS A 562 32.22 -15.34 -27.79
CA LYS A 562 32.83 -14.61 -28.93
C LYS A 562 33.00 -15.46 -30.21
N ARG A 563 33.54 -16.66 -30.04
CA ARG A 563 33.86 -17.52 -31.16
C ARG A 563 32.65 -17.91 -32.01
N ILE A 564 31.51 -18.11 -31.39
CA ILE A 564 30.28 -18.52 -32.07
C ILE A 564 29.23 -17.43 -32.13
N LYS A 565 29.51 -16.24 -31.57
CA LYS A 565 28.60 -15.11 -31.47
C LYS A 565 27.21 -15.49 -30.89
N LYS A 566 27.21 -16.48 -29.99
CA LYS A 566 25.99 -16.94 -29.33
C LYS A 566 25.80 -16.18 -28.03
N LYS A 567 24.62 -15.56 -27.89
CA LYS A 567 24.20 -14.86 -26.69
C LYS A 567 23.15 -15.68 -25.96
N GLU A 568 23.29 -15.82 -24.65
CA GLU A 568 22.32 -16.48 -23.79
C GLU A 568 22.15 -15.72 -22.51
N ILE A 569 20.91 -15.66 -22.03
CA ILE A 569 20.58 -15.04 -20.73
C ILE A 569 20.57 -16.13 -19.67
N HIS A 570 21.45 -15.98 -18.69
CA HIS A 570 21.58 -16.90 -17.58
C HIS A 570 20.88 -16.34 -16.35
N SER A 571 20.00 -17.16 -15.74
CA SER A 571 19.37 -16.84 -14.46
C SER A 571 20.40 -16.82 -13.33
N PRO A 572 20.18 -15.97 -12.31
CA PRO A 572 21.09 -15.87 -11.18
C PRO A 572 21.06 -17.13 -10.29
N TYR A 573 22.14 -17.35 -9.56
CA TYR A 573 22.10 -18.27 -8.43
C TYR A 573 21.14 -17.72 -7.35
N ILE A 574 20.22 -18.56 -6.88
CA ILE A 574 19.25 -18.22 -5.85
C ILE A 574 19.51 -19.10 -4.62
N PRO A 575 19.93 -18.53 -3.48
CA PRO A 575 20.13 -19.28 -2.24
C PRO A 575 18.85 -19.97 -1.78
N ASP A 576 18.97 -21.13 -1.13
CA ASP A 576 17.82 -21.93 -0.69
C ASP A 576 16.88 -21.18 0.24
N GLU A 577 17.39 -20.28 1.08
CA GLU A 577 16.57 -19.43 1.96
C GLU A 577 15.67 -18.51 1.14
N ILE A 578 16.22 -17.82 0.15
CA ILE A 578 15.45 -16.96 -0.76
C ILE A 578 14.49 -17.80 -1.60
N LYS A 579 14.93 -18.97 -2.08
CA LYS A 579 14.09 -19.89 -2.86
C LYS A 579 12.84 -20.30 -2.08
N LYS A 580 12.97 -20.62 -0.79
CA LYS A 580 11.83 -20.96 0.07
C LYS A 580 10.81 -19.82 0.17
N ILE A 581 11.28 -18.59 0.39
CA ILE A 581 10.40 -17.41 0.49
C ILE A 581 9.73 -17.13 -0.86
N VAL A 582 10.46 -17.26 -1.97
CA VAL A 582 9.92 -17.06 -3.33
C VAL A 582 8.85 -18.11 -3.66
N LEU A 583 9.08 -19.38 -3.32
CA LEU A 583 8.10 -20.45 -3.53
C LEU A 583 6.80 -20.27 -2.73
N ALA A 584 6.84 -19.54 -1.62
CA ALA A 584 5.64 -19.17 -0.88
C ALA A 584 4.71 -18.22 -1.68
N VAL A 585 5.27 -17.43 -2.58
CA VAL A 585 4.54 -16.45 -3.42
C VAL A 585 4.29 -16.98 -4.83
N ALA A 586 5.24 -17.71 -5.38
CA ALA A 586 5.21 -18.26 -6.73
C ALA A 586 5.68 -19.73 -6.73
N PRO A 587 4.80 -20.69 -6.37
CA PRO A 587 5.18 -22.09 -6.15
C PRO A 587 5.79 -22.79 -7.36
N ASP A 588 5.42 -22.39 -8.55
CA ASP A 588 5.84 -22.95 -9.84
C ASP A 588 7.04 -22.25 -10.48
N LEU A 589 7.67 -21.30 -9.78
CA LEU A 589 8.72 -20.47 -10.40
C LEU A 589 9.99 -21.25 -10.76
N PHE A 590 10.29 -22.33 -10.07
CA PHE A 590 11.52 -23.12 -10.28
C PHE A 590 11.23 -24.54 -10.79
N THR A 591 9.96 -24.82 -11.16
CA THR A 591 9.58 -26.06 -11.87
C THR A 591 9.73 -25.89 -13.37
#